data_18c2ec99fe9e004e2c968fb72b3cdfbc
#
_entry.id   18c2ec99fe9e004e2c968fb72b3cdfbc
#
_cell.length_a   1.000
_cell.length_b   1.000
_cell.length_c   1.000
_cell.angle_alpha   90.00
_cell.angle_beta   90.00
_cell.angle_gamma   90.00
#
_symmetry.space_group_name_H-M   'P 1'
#
loop_
_entity.id
_entity.type
_entity.pdbx_description
1 polymer ?
#
loop_
_entity_poly.entity_id
_entity_poly.type
_entity_poly.pdbx_seq_one_letter_code
_entity_poly.pdbx_strand_id
1 'polypeptide(L)'
;MTPRSFAVRLGAVLLAAFAFGVLAAWAKGQNTGGVAQVSQVRSALGNLSTPWLLVAFFAGMQSSRLRDGAVVGLAATLCALAGFYLLSTLVENLGGHGFLGDLRLELSGNRAYFEGGVITGPIFGALGAWWRRRPTARTSLLAGGLLIAEPLVMLALGHVRHHVLLAGSGLPLIARIIPGWGLTADSGTAAWAVYVAELALGMAVVAVGLADRKRLRSPLRT
;
A
#
# COMPACT_ATOMS: atom_id res chain seq x y z
N MET A 1 20.34 10.24 -21.23
CA MET A 1 19.38 10.99 -20.40
C MET A 1 20.17 12.07 -19.67
N THR A 2 19.79 13.34 -19.79
CA THR A 2 20.52 14.42 -19.12
C THR A 2 20.24 14.40 -17.62
N PRO A 3 21.18 14.81 -16.74
CA PRO A 3 20.96 14.86 -15.29
C PRO A 3 19.74 15.70 -14.91
N ARG A 4 19.48 16.78 -15.66
CA ARG A 4 18.34 17.68 -15.46
C ARG A 4 16.99 16.97 -15.69
N SER A 5 16.88 16.13 -16.71
CA SER A 5 15.63 15.39 -16.97
C SER A 5 15.35 14.32 -15.92
N PHE A 6 16.39 13.74 -15.33
CA PHE A 6 16.23 12.79 -14.23
C PHE A 6 15.74 13.51 -12.96
N ALA A 7 16.33 14.63 -12.57
CA ALA A 7 15.92 15.38 -11.40
C ALA A 7 14.46 15.86 -11.46
N VAL A 8 14.01 16.34 -12.62
CA VAL A 8 12.61 16.76 -12.83
C VAL A 8 11.65 15.58 -12.66
N ARG A 9 11.96 14.42 -13.25
CA ARG A 9 11.12 13.23 -13.11
C ARG A 9 11.08 12.72 -11.68
N LEU A 10 12.22 12.69 -11.00
CA LEU A 10 12.30 12.29 -9.60
C LEU A 10 11.45 13.24 -8.74
N GLY A 11 11.57 14.54 -8.91
CA GLY A 11 10.75 15.54 -8.20
C GLY A 11 9.25 15.31 -8.43
N ALA A 12 8.84 15.06 -9.67
CA ALA A 12 7.43 14.78 -9.98
C ALA A 12 6.92 13.49 -9.29
N VAL A 13 7.75 12.44 -9.25
CA VAL A 13 7.40 11.17 -8.58
C VAL A 13 7.29 11.35 -7.07
N LEU A 14 8.21 12.08 -6.45
CA LEU A 14 8.16 12.36 -5.01
C LEU A 14 6.97 13.24 -4.64
N LEU A 15 6.65 14.24 -5.46
CA LEU A 15 5.46 15.06 -5.29
C LEU A 15 4.17 14.23 -5.41
N ALA A 16 4.09 13.35 -6.40
CA ALA A 16 2.96 12.45 -6.56
C ALA A 16 2.82 11.49 -5.37
N ALA A 17 3.93 10.97 -4.84
CA ALA A 17 3.94 10.15 -3.64
C ALA A 17 3.43 10.92 -2.42
N PHE A 18 3.88 12.17 -2.22
CA PHE A 18 3.39 13.04 -1.16
C PHE A 18 1.88 13.30 -1.29
N ALA A 19 1.41 13.66 -2.49
CA ALA A 19 0.00 13.87 -2.78
C ALA A 19 -0.85 12.60 -2.51
N PHE A 20 -0.32 11.43 -2.85
CA PHE A 20 -0.96 10.16 -2.51
C PHE A 20 -1.11 10.00 -1.00
N GLY A 21 -0.08 10.29 -0.20
CA GLY A 21 -0.14 10.25 1.27
C GLY A 21 -1.21 11.20 1.83
N VAL A 22 -1.28 12.42 1.32
CA VAL A 22 -2.32 13.38 1.67
C VAL A 22 -3.72 12.84 1.35
N LEU A 23 -3.92 12.27 0.17
CA LEU A 23 -5.20 11.67 -0.23
C LEU A 23 -5.57 10.46 0.64
N ALA A 24 -4.60 9.62 1.00
CA ALA A 24 -4.83 8.49 1.89
C ALA A 24 -5.26 8.93 3.30
N ALA A 25 -4.60 9.95 3.85
CA ALA A 25 -4.99 10.54 5.14
C ALA A 25 -6.39 11.17 5.07
N TRP A 26 -6.68 11.90 4.01
CA TRP A 26 -8.01 12.46 3.79
C TRP A 26 -9.08 11.37 3.68
N ALA A 27 -8.80 10.28 2.98
CA ALA A 27 -9.72 9.15 2.88
C ALA A 27 -9.97 8.49 4.24
N LYS A 28 -8.92 8.34 5.08
CA LYS A 28 -9.01 7.76 6.42
C LYS A 28 -9.74 8.67 7.42
N GLY A 29 -9.44 9.96 7.42
CA GLY A 29 -9.84 10.91 8.48
C GLY A 29 -11.29 11.40 8.42
N GLN A 30 -12.05 11.10 7.37
CA GLN A 30 -13.40 11.63 7.19
C GLN A 30 -14.51 10.82 7.88
N ASN A 31 -14.38 10.60 9.20
CA ASN A 31 -15.45 10.01 10.02
C ASN A 31 -16.51 11.05 10.45
N THR A 32 -16.49 12.26 9.90
CA THR A 32 -17.38 13.34 10.30
C THR A 32 -18.74 13.24 9.58
N GLY A 33 -19.73 12.61 10.23
CA GLY A 33 -21.16 12.85 9.96
C GLY A 33 -21.76 12.41 8.62
N GLY A 34 -21.00 11.72 7.77
CA GLY A 34 -21.49 11.19 6.49
C GLY A 34 -22.25 9.88 6.67
N VAL A 35 -22.92 9.43 5.59
CA VAL A 35 -23.56 8.12 5.53
C VAL A 35 -22.55 7.07 5.96
N ALA A 36 -22.85 6.28 6.98
CA ALA A 36 -21.93 5.33 7.62
C ALA A 36 -21.20 4.39 6.62
N GLN A 37 -21.87 3.99 5.53
CA GLN A 37 -21.29 3.17 4.47
C GLN A 37 -20.17 3.89 3.69
N VAL A 38 -20.33 5.19 3.40
CA VAL A 38 -19.31 5.98 2.66
C VAL A 38 -18.06 6.15 3.51
N SER A 39 -18.22 6.39 4.82
CA SER A 39 -17.08 6.49 5.75
C SER A 39 -16.33 5.16 5.87
N GLN A 40 -17.02 4.03 5.88
CA GLN A 40 -16.42 2.70 5.91
C GLN A 40 -15.61 2.39 4.64
N VAL A 41 -16.15 2.69 3.44
CA VAL A 41 -15.41 2.51 2.17
C VAL A 41 -14.15 3.36 2.16
N ARG A 42 -14.25 4.63 2.55
CA ARG A 42 -13.11 5.56 2.59
C ARG A 42 -12.04 5.09 3.57
N SER A 43 -12.44 4.67 4.76
CA SER A 43 -11.52 4.12 5.76
C SER A 43 -10.84 2.84 5.26
N ALA A 44 -11.58 1.94 4.61
CA ALA A 44 -11.01 0.73 4.02
C ALA A 44 -9.98 1.08 2.92
N LEU A 45 -10.31 1.99 2.01
CA LEU A 45 -9.40 2.44 0.95
C LEU A 45 -8.13 3.10 1.50
N GLY A 46 -8.24 3.93 2.55
CA GLY A 46 -7.09 4.57 3.19
C GLY A 46 -6.16 3.60 3.92
N ASN A 47 -6.66 2.42 4.28
CA ASN A 47 -5.90 1.38 4.99
C ASN A 47 -5.34 0.28 4.09
N LEU A 48 -5.61 0.29 2.77
CA LEU A 48 -5.01 -0.68 1.84
C LEU A 48 -3.49 -0.54 1.80
N SER A 49 -2.77 -1.64 2.00
CA SER A 49 -1.30 -1.65 1.93
C SER A 49 -0.79 -1.64 0.49
N THR A 50 -1.51 -2.30 -0.42
CA THR A 50 -1.10 -2.45 -1.82
C THR A 50 -0.83 -1.11 -2.53
N PRO A 51 -1.67 -0.05 -2.43
CA PRO A 51 -1.35 1.24 -3.04
C PRO A 51 -0.03 1.84 -2.55
N TRP A 52 0.29 1.68 -1.25
CA TRP A 52 1.56 2.14 -0.68
C TRP A 52 2.77 1.41 -1.26
N LEU A 53 2.65 0.09 -1.44
CA LEU A 53 3.68 -0.74 -2.07
C LEU A 53 3.86 -0.39 -3.54
N LEU A 54 2.75 -0.11 -4.26
CA LEU A 54 2.78 0.33 -5.64
C LEU A 54 3.43 1.70 -5.83
N VAL A 55 3.26 2.64 -4.90
CA VAL A 55 3.97 3.93 -4.93
C VAL A 55 5.48 3.72 -4.96
N ALA A 56 6.01 2.91 -4.05
CA ALA A 56 7.44 2.58 -4.02
C ALA A 56 7.90 1.86 -5.30
N PHE A 57 7.09 0.93 -5.79
CA PHE A 57 7.35 0.15 -7.00
C PHE A 57 7.44 1.03 -8.25
N PHE A 58 6.44 1.87 -8.49
CA PHE A 58 6.43 2.79 -9.64
C PHE A 58 7.53 3.85 -9.55
N ALA A 59 7.83 4.32 -8.34
CA ALA A 59 8.96 5.21 -8.12
C ALA A 59 10.29 4.54 -8.50
N GLY A 60 10.50 3.30 -8.06
CA GLY A 60 11.69 2.53 -8.36
C GLY A 60 11.85 2.22 -9.85
N MET A 61 10.75 2.08 -10.60
CA MET A 61 10.77 1.92 -12.06
C MET A 61 11.46 3.09 -12.79
N GLN A 62 11.62 4.25 -12.18
CA GLN A 62 12.37 5.36 -12.79
C GLN A 62 13.88 5.09 -12.84
N SER A 63 14.36 4.11 -12.10
CA SER A 63 15.77 3.78 -11.96
C SER A 63 16.18 2.61 -12.83
N SER A 64 17.42 2.65 -13.35
CA SER A 64 17.99 1.54 -14.13
C SER A 64 18.78 0.55 -13.29
N ARG A 65 19.17 0.89 -12.06
CA ARG A 65 19.92 0.05 -11.13
C ARG A 65 19.06 -0.31 -9.93
N LEU A 66 19.23 -1.52 -9.40
CA LEU A 66 18.45 -2.01 -8.25
C LEU A 66 18.66 -1.13 -7.01
N ARG A 67 19.90 -0.73 -6.74
CA ARG A 67 20.24 0.13 -5.60
C ARG A 67 19.56 1.49 -5.70
N ASP A 68 19.62 2.12 -6.89
CA ASP A 68 18.98 3.41 -7.12
C ASP A 68 17.46 3.28 -7.00
N GLY A 69 16.89 2.17 -7.49
CA GLY A 69 15.48 1.84 -7.33
C GLY A 69 15.08 1.70 -5.86
N ALA A 70 15.90 1.03 -5.06
CA ALA A 70 15.67 0.91 -3.61
C ALA A 70 15.66 2.27 -2.92
N VAL A 71 16.64 3.14 -3.24
CA VAL A 71 16.72 4.49 -2.66
C VAL A 71 15.53 5.35 -3.09
N VAL A 72 15.16 5.32 -4.36
CA VAL A 72 14.01 6.09 -4.88
C VAL A 72 12.69 5.57 -4.30
N GLY A 73 12.54 4.25 -4.16
CA GLY A 73 11.38 3.64 -3.51
C GLY A 73 11.26 4.04 -2.04
N LEU A 74 12.36 4.01 -1.29
CA LEU A 74 12.39 4.51 0.09
C LEU A 74 12.00 5.98 0.16
N ALA A 75 12.61 6.83 -0.68
CA ALA A 75 12.31 8.27 -0.70
C ALA A 75 10.83 8.53 -1.02
N ALA A 76 10.25 7.81 -2.00
CA ALA A 76 8.84 7.94 -2.34
C ALA A 76 7.92 7.49 -1.18
N THR A 77 8.25 6.39 -0.51
CA THR A 77 7.51 5.93 0.67
C THR A 77 7.57 6.95 1.80
N LEU A 78 8.75 7.50 2.08
CA LEU A 78 8.91 8.55 3.12
C LEU A 78 8.15 9.82 2.76
N CYS A 79 8.13 10.24 1.49
CA CYS A 79 7.33 11.37 1.02
C CYS A 79 5.81 11.10 1.18
N ALA A 80 5.36 9.89 0.87
CA ALA A 80 3.97 9.51 1.05
C ALA A 80 3.58 9.49 2.54
N LEU A 81 4.41 8.92 3.40
CA LEU A 81 4.21 8.94 4.85
C LEU A 81 4.22 10.37 5.40
N ALA A 82 5.12 11.24 4.92
CA ALA A 82 5.15 12.64 5.32
C ALA A 82 3.83 13.36 4.93
N GLY A 83 3.32 13.15 3.73
CA GLY A 83 2.02 13.69 3.30
C GLY A 83 0.86 13.18 4.16
N PHE A 84 0.86 11.88 4.47
CA PHE A 84 -0.14 11.25 5.32
C PHE A 84 -0.13 11.83 6.73
N TYR A 85 1.01 11.80 7.42
CA TYR A 85 1.10 12.28 8.81
C TYR A 85 0.88 13.79 8.93
N LEU A 86 1.34 14.57 7.94
CA LEU A 86 1.10 16.00 7.93
C LEU A 86 -0.40 16.31 7.90
N LEU A 87 -1.16 15.70 6.98
CA LEU A 87 -2.59 15.95 6.90
C LEU A 87 -3.34 15.36 8.10
N SER A 88 -3.02 14.13 8.52
CA SER A 88 -3.62 13.49 9.69
C SER A 88 -3.49 14.38 10.93
N THR A 89 -2.27 14.87 11.22
CA THR A 89 -2.03 15.78 12.35
C THR A 89 -2.82 17.08 12.25
N LEU A 90 -2.94 17.66 11.04
CA LEU A 90 -3.68 18.92 10.85
C LEU A 90 -5.19 18.77 11.02
N VAL A 91 -5.73 17.59 10.67
CA VAL A 91 -7.19 17.34 10.70
C VAL A 91 -7.65 16.77 12.03
N GLU A 92 -6.88 15.88 12.65
CA GLU A 92 -7.32 15.16 13.84
C GLU A 92 -7.21 15.97 15.12
N ASN A 93 -6.35 17.00 15.19
CA ASN A 93 -6.18 17.90 16.34
C ASN A 93 -6.18 17.14 17.70
N LEU A 94 -5.29 16.15 17.83
CA LEU A 94 -5.36 15.03 18.79
C LEU A 94 -5.25 15.39 20.28
N GLY A 95 -5.23 16.64 20.66
CA GLY A 95 -5.22 16.91 22.09
C GLY A 95 -4.78 18.31 22.50
N GLY A 96 -4.65 19.23 21.55
CA GLY A 96 -4.28 20.61 21.89
C GLY A 96 -2.83 20.80 22.38
N HIS A 97 -1.95 19.81 22.10
CA HIS A 97 -0.53 19.89 22.46
C HIS A 97 0.31 20.68 21.44
N GLY A 98 -0.35 21.32 20.48
CA GLY A 98 0.28 21.98 19.35
C GLY A 98 0.81 21.00 18.30
N PHE A 99 1.04 21.52 17.09
CA PHE A 99 1.37 20.69 15.92
C PHE A 99 2.47 19.64 16.15
N LEU A 100 3.57 20.02 16.80
CA LEU A 100 4.68 19.09 17.05
C LEU A 100 4.34 18.01 18.08
N GLY A 101 3.53 18.35 19.10
CA GLY A 101 3.05 17.38 20.07
C GLY A 101 2.09 16.37 19.44
N ASP A 102 1.15 16.84 18.66
CA ASP A 102 0.18 16.00 17.98
C ASP A 102 0.84 15.13 16.90
N LEU A 103 1.81 15.66 16.15
CA LEU A 103 2.61 14.88 15.19
C LEU A 103 3.39 13.76 15.89
N ARG A 104 3.96 14.03 17.06
CA ARG A 104 4.68 13.01 17.83
C ARG A 104 3.74 11.90 18.31
N LEU A 105 2.54 12.26 18.76
CA LEU A 105 1.52 11.29 19.16
C LEU A 105 1.09 10.43 17.99
N GLU A 106 0.81 11.03 16.84
CA GLU A 106 0.43 10.34 15.62
C GLU A 106 1.53 9.37 15.15
N LEU A 107 2.79 9.81 15.11
CA LEU A 107 3.93 8.96 14.76
C LEU A 107 4.12 7.82 15.75
N SER A 108 3.93 8.05 17.05
CA SER A 108 4.09 7.00 18.06
C SER A 108 2.98 5.96 17.99
N GLY A 109 1.74 6.39 17.75
CA GLY A 109 0.59 5.51 17.60
C GLY A 109 0.63 4.66 16.34
N ASN A 110 1.25 5.17 15.29
CA ASN A 110 1.34 4.52 13.98
C ASN A 110 2.77 4.04 13.62
N ARG A 111 3.62 3.83 14.62
CA ARG A 111 5.03 3.45 14.45
C ARG A 111 5.24 2.24 13.53
N ALA A 112 4.36 1.23 13.63
CA ALA A 112 4.45 0.03 12.82
C ALA A 112 4.30 0.30 11.31
N TYR A 113 3.48 1.27 10.92
CA TYR A 113 3.35 1.68 9.51
C TYR A 113 4.60 2.37 9.00
N PHE A 114 5.21 3.22 9.84
CA PHE A 114 6.47 3.87 9.49
C PHE A 114 7.61 2.84 9.32
N GLU A 115 7.79 1.94 10.29
CA GLU A 115 8.78 0.88 10.24
C GLU A 115 8.55 -0.06 9.05
N GLY A 116 7.29 -0.45 8.81
CA GLY A 116 6.90 -1.22 7.64
C GLY A 116 7.27 -0.53 6.33
N GLY A 117 6.99 0.76 6.20
CA GLY A 117 7.32 1.57 5.04
C GLY A 117 8.83 1.68 4.79
N VAL A 118 9.63 1.84 5.84
CA VAL A 118 11.10 1.89 5.73
C VAL A 118 11.68 0.56 5.21
N ILE A 119 11.06 -0.57 5.55
CA ILE A 119 11.48 -1.90 5.07
C ILE A 119 10.96 -2.17 3.67
N THR A 120 9.66 -1.94 3.43
CA THR A 120 9.02 -2.29 2.17
C THR A 120 9.37 -1.33 1.04
N GLY A 121 9.56 -0.04 1.33
CA GLY A 121 9.93 0.97 0.34
C GLY A 121 11.15 0.60 -0.51
N PRO A 122 12.30 0.26 0.09
CA PRO A 122 13.46 -0.19 -0.66
C PRO A 122 13.24 -1.50 -1.43
N ILE A 123 12.54 -2.45 -0.85
CA ILE A 123 12.27 -3.75 -1.48
C ILE A 123 11.44 -3.55 -2.74
N PHE A 124 10.31 -2.85 -2.64
CA PHE A 124 9.44 -2.61 -3.78
C PHE A 124 10.05 -1.65 -4.79
N GLY A 125 10.84 -0.67 -4.36
CA GLY A 125 11.61 0.18 -5.25
C GLY A 125 12.64 -0.61 -6.07
N ALA A 126 13.36 -1.53 -5.46
CA ALA A 126 14.28 -2.43 -6.16
C ALA A 126 13.54 -3.34 -7.15
N LEU A 127 12.39 -3.90 -6.75
CA LEU A 127 11.52 -4.69 -7.62
C LEU A 127 11.03 -3.89 -8.84
N GLY A 128 10.67 -2.61 -8.66
CA GLY A 128 10.30 -1.71 -9.75
C GLY A 128 11.43 -1.50 -10.74
N ALA A 129 12.67 -1.25 -10.24
CA ALA A 129 13.85 -1.12 -11.09
C ALA A 129 14.20 -2.44 -11.81
N TRP A 130 14.00 -3.56 -11.15
CA TRP A 130 14.18 -4.87 -11.77
C TRP A 130 13.16 -5.12 -12.88
N TRP A 131 11.91 -4.78 -12.64
CA TRP A 131 10.87 -4.87 -13.65
C TRP A 131 11.24 -4.08 -14.92
N ARG A 132 11.61 -2.83 -14.77
CA ARG A 132 11.98 -1.99 -15.91
C ARG A 132 13.01 -2.64 -16.84
N ARG A 133 13.94 -3.42 -16.27
CA ARG A 133 14.97 -4.13 -17.06
C ARG A 133 14.44 -5.31 -17.86
N ARG A 134 13.37 -5.92 -17.39
CA ARG A 134 12.78 -7.12 -17.99
C ARG A 134 11.26 -7.06 -17.91
N PRO A 135 10.61 -6.21 -18.73
CA PRO A 135 9.16 -6.19 -18.81
C PRO A 135 8.72 -7.54 -19.40
N THR A 136 8.18 -8.40 -18.58
CA THR A 136 7.70 -9.72 -18.99
C THR A 136 6.37 -9.99 -18.29
N ALA A 137 5.65 -11.00 -18.77
CA ALA A 137 4.46 -11.54 -18.11
C ALA A 137 4.66 -11.81 -16.58
N ARG A 138 5.92 -12.06 -16.17
CA ARG A 138 6.26 -12.23 -14.74
C ARG A 138 5.92 -11.00 -13.89
N THR A 139 5.89 -9.85 -14.48
CA THR A 139 5.67 -8.57 -13.79
C THR A 139 4.20 -8.29 -13.57
N SER A 140 3.34 -8.66 -14.52
CA SER A 140 1.90 -8.66 -14.31
C SER A 140 1.51 -9.70 -13.25
N LEU A 141 2.19 -10.85 -13.22
CA LEU A 141 2.02 -11.86 -12.18
C LEU A 141 2.42 -11.31 -10.80
N LEU A 142 3.48 -10.50 -10.72
CA LEU A 142 3.96 -9.93 -9.46
C LEU A 142 3.01 -8.83 -8.96
N ALA A 143 2.61 -7.91 -9.83
CA ALA A 143 1.66 -6.86 -9.48
C ALA A 143 0.27 -7.42 -9.12
N GLY A 144 -0.26 -8.33 -9.95
CA GLY A 144 -1.52 -8.99 -9.66
C GLY A 144 -1.45 -9.90 -8.43
N GLY A 145 -0.31 -10.57 -8.21
CA GLY A 145 -0.06 -11.37 -7.02
C GLY A 145 -0.09 -10.56 -5.72
N LEU A 146 0.42 -9.33 -5.73
CA LEU A 146 0.33 -8.42 -4.58
C LEU A 146 -1.10 -8.03 -4.28
N LEU A 147 -1.86 -7.64 -5.32
CA LEU A 147 -3.29 -7.32 -5.20
C LEU A 147 -4.12 -8.52 -4.69
N ILE A 148 -3.72 -9.74 -4.99
CA ILE A 148 -4.36 -10.96 -4.49
C ILE A 148 -3.91 -11.26 -3.06
N ALA A 149 -2.64 -11.05 -2.75
CA ALA A 149 -2.06 -11.42 -1.47
C ALA A 149 -2.65 -10.61 -0.31
N GLU A 150 -2.89 -9.32 -0.49
CA GLU A 150 -3.41 -8.46 0.58
C GLU A 150 -4.78 -8.94 1.09
N PRO A 151 -5.83 -9.12 0.27
CA PRO A 151 -7.11 -9.66 0.73
C PRO A 151 -6.99 -11.02 1.40
N LEU A 152 -6.16 -11.92 0.87
CA LEU A 152 -5.94 -13.24 1.46
C LEU A 152 -5.26 -13.17 2.83
N VAL A 153 -4.27 -12.30 2.99
CA VAL A 153 -3.61 -12.06 4.29
C VAL A 153 -4.60 -11.47 5.28
N MET A 154 -5.43 -10.50 4.86
CA MET A 154 -6.43 -9.90 5.71
C MET A 154 -7.50 -10.90 6.16
N LEU A 155 -7.93 -11.80 5.28
CA LEU A 155 -8.82 -12.91 5.63
C LEU A 155 -8.17 -13.88 6.63
N ALA A 156 -6.91 -14.28 6.38
CA ALA A 156 -6.19 -15.18 7.27
C ALA A 156 -5.98 -14.57 8.65
N LEU A 157 -5.61 -13.29 8.74
CA LEU A 157 -5.44 -12.57 10.00
C LEU A 157 -6.78 -12.44 10.75
N GLY A 158 -7.87 -12.14 10.05
CA GLY A 158 -9.21 -12.06 10.63
C GLY A 158 -9.65 -13.41 11.20
N HIS A 159 -9.40 -14.51 10.49
CA HIS A 159 -9.69 -15.86 10.93
C HIS A 159 -8.89 -16.23 12.18
N VAL A 160 -7.57 -16.02 12.19
CA VAL A 160 -6.71 -16.28 13.34
C VAL A 160 -7.15 -15.45 14.54
N ARG A 161 -7.45 -14.17 14.36
CA ARG A 161 -7.92 -13.28 15.43
C ARG A 161 -9.24 -13.79 16.04
N HIS A 162 -10.20 -14.18 15.21
CA HIS A 162 -11.49 -14.69 15.67
C HIS A 162 -11.31 -15.93 16.53
N HIS A 163 -10.53 -16.91 16.07
CA HIS A 163 -10.30 -18.16 16.81
C HIS A 163 -9.49 -17.97 18.09
N VAL A 164 -8.51 -17.08 18.09
CA VAL A 164 -7.67 -16.80 19.27
C VAL A 164 -8.46 -16.07 20.35
N LEU A 165 -9.33 -15.14 19.98
CA LEU A 165 -10.23 -14.46 20.93
C LEU A 165 -11.22 -15.43 21.55
N LEU A 166 -11.76 -16.37 20.77
CA LEU A 166 -12.70 -17.39 21.27
C LEU A 166 -12.00 -18.41 22.17
N ALA A 167 -10.74 -18.75 21.90
CA ALA A 167 -10.00 -19.76 22.67
C ALA A 167 -9.44 -19.25 24.00
N GLY A 168 -9.53 -17.95 24.31
CA GLY A 168 -8.94 -17.36 25.53
C GLY A 168 -7.42 -17.49 25.63
N SER A 169 -6.76 -18.00 24.60
CA SER A 169 -5.31 -18.20 24.55
C SER A 169 -4.62 -16.90 24.14
N GLY A 170 -3.39 -16.69 24.62
CA GLY A 170 -2.61 -15.49 24.29
C GLY A 170 -2.50 -15.27 22.79
N LEU A 171 -2.70 -14.03 22.35
CA LEU A 171 -2.62 -13.66 20.94
C LEU A 171 -1.28 -14.09 20.35
N PRO A 172 -1.25 -14.78 19.18
CA PRO A 172 -0.01 -15.05 18.47
C PRO A 172 0.74 -13.77 18.21
N LEU A 173 2.06 -13.85 18.12
CA LEU A 173 2.94 -12.68 17.97
C LEU A 173 2.46 -11.72 16.86
N ILE A 174 2.00 -12.26 15.74
CA ILE A 174 1.46 -11.50 14.60
C ILE A 174 0.25 -10.65 15.00
N ALA A 175 -0.66 -11.18 15.79
CA ALA A 175 -1.84 -10.44 16.24
C ALA A 175 -1.52 -9.37 17.30
N ARG A 176 -0.36 -9.48 17.97
CA ARG A 176 0.18 -8.42 18.85
C ARG A 176 0.89 -7.32 18.08
N ILE A 177 1.57 -7.68 16.99
CA ILE A 177 2.30 -6.73 16.13
C ILE A 177 1.32 -5.88 15.32
N ILE A 178 0.15 -6.43 14.93
CA ILE A 178 -0.82 -5.78 14.04
C ILE A 178 -2.21 -5.76 14.70
N PRO A 179 -2.38 -5.01 15.80
CA PRO A 179 -3.67 -4.91 16.45
C PRO A 179 -4.68 -4.22 15.53
N GLY A 180 -5.83 -4.85 15.33
CA GLY A 180 -6.92 -4.29 14.50
C GLY A 180 -6.89 -4.67 13.02
N TRP A 181 -5.88 -5.39 12.54
CA TRP A 181 -5.83 -5.89 11.17
C TRP A 181 -6.60 -7.22 11.03
N GLY A 182 -7.20 -7.39 9.86
CA GLY A 182 -7.93 -8.59 9.49
C GLY A 182 -9.38 -8.33 9.15
N LEU A 183 -9.87 -9.02 8.13
CA LEU A 183 -11.27 -9.04 7.73
C LEU A 183 -12.01 -10.09 8.56
N THR A 184 -13.02 -9.64 9.30
CA THR A 184 -13.93 -10.49 10.05
C THR A 184 -15.36 -10.33 9.52
N ALA A 185 -16.27 -11.20 9.91
CA ALA A 185 -17.69 -11.07 9.57
C ALA A 185 -18.26 -9.69 9.98
N ASP A 186 -17.71 -9.11 11.05
CA ASP A 186 -18.15 -7.82 11.60
C ASP A 186 -17.52 -6.61 10.91
N SER A 187 -16.63 -6.82 9.92
CA SER A 187 -15.89 -5.73 9.23
C SER A 187 -16.77 -4.85 8.33
N GLY A 188 -18.07 -5.14 8.22
CA GLY A 188 -19.02 -4.39 7.41
C GLY A 188 -18.92 -4.68 5.90
N THR A 189 -20.04 -4.57 5.21
CA THR A 189 -20.17 -4.89 3.77
C THR A 189 -19.27 -4.03 2.88
N ALA A 190 -19.03 -2.79 3.27
CA ALA A 190 -18.21 -1.84 2.52
C ALA A 190 -16.72 -2.25 2.51
N ALA A 191 -16.18 -2.69 3.66
CA ALA A 191 -14.81 -3.20 3.74
C ALA A 191 -14.64 -4.46 2.87
N TRP A 192 -15.59 -5.39 2.97
CA TRP A 192 -15.61 -6.58 2.13
C TRP A 192 -15.63 -6.25 0.64
N ALA A 193 -16.46 -5.29 0.21
CA ALA A 193 -16.55 -4.88 -1.18
C ALA A 193 -15.22 -4.34 -1.71
N VAL A 194 -14.46 -3.57 -0.92
CA VAL A 194 -13.14 -3.05 -1.30
C VAL A 194 -12.14 -4.19 -1.53
N TYR A 195 -12.04 -5.15 -0.60
CA TYR A 195 -11.09 -6.26 -0.74
C TYR A 195 -11.49 -7.26 -1.83
N VAL A 196 -12.78 -7.46 -2.06
CA VAL A 196 -13.28 -8.25 -3.20
C VAL A 196 -12.95 -7.57 -4.54
N ALA A 197 -13.11 -6.25 -4.62
CA ALA A 197 -12.72 -5.50 -5.81
C ALA A 197 -11.20 -5.55 -6.06
N GLU A 198 -10.39 -5.44 -5.01
CA GLU A 198 -8.93 -5.58 -5.10
C GLU A 198 -8.53 -6.98 -5.58
N LEU A 199 -9.13 -8.02 -5.01
CA LEU A 199 -8.92 -9.42 -5.43
C LEU A 199 -9.28 -9.62 -6.92
N ALA A 200 -10.44 -9.11 -7.34
CA ALA A 200 -10.91 -9.20 -8.72
C ALA A 200 -9.95 -8.47 -9.68
N LEU A 201 -9.48 -7.28 -9.31
CA LEU A 201 -8.47 -6.54 -10.06
C LEU A 201 -7.16 -7.31 -10.17
N GLY A 202 -6.69 -7.89 -9.06
CA GLY A 202 -5.48 -8.72 -9.04
C GLY A 202 -5.60 -9.93 -9.98
N MET A 203 -6.71 -10.63 -9.95
CA MET A 203 -7.00 -11.76 -10.86
C MET A 203 -7.02 -11.30 -12.32
N ALA A 204 -7.63 -10.16 -12.63
CA ALA A 204 -7.66 -9.61 -13.99
C ALA A 204 -6.24 -9.29 -14.48
N VAL A 205 -5.39 -8.65 -13.65
CA VAL A 205 -3.98 -8.34 -13.99
C VAL A 205 -3.18 -9.62 -14.25
N VAL A 206 -3.37 -10.66 -13.44
CA VAL A 206 -2.73 -11.97 -13.63
C VAL A 206 -3.20 -12.61 -14.95
N ALA A 207 -4.50 -12.59 -15.21
CA ALA A 207 -5.08 -13.19 -16.43
C ALA A 207 -4.52 -12.52 -17.71
N VAL A 208 -4.44 -11.18 -17.73
CA VAL A 208 -3.82 -10.43 -18.84
C VAL A 208 -2.36 -10.83 -19.03
N GLY A 209 -1.58 -10.88 -17.95
CA GLY A 209 -0.18 -11.28 -18.02
C GLY A 209 0.03 -12.72 -18.54
N LEU A 210 -0.86 -13.64 -18.20
CA LEU A 210 -0.83 -15.02 -18.72
C LEU A 210 -1.25 -15.11 -20.18
N ALA A 211 -2.23 -14.31 -20.62
CA ALA A 211 -2.68 -14.25 -22.00
C ALA A 211 -1.57 -13.75 -22.94
N ASP A 212 -0.86 -12.69 -22.54
CA ASP A 212 0.29 -12.17 -23.29
C ASP A 212 1.42 -13.20 -23.42
N ARG A 213 1.67 -14.00 -22.36
CA ARG A 213 2.65 -15.08 -22.42
C ARG A 213 2.29 -16.17 -23.45
N LYS A 214 1.00 -16.48 -23.61
CA LYS A 214 0.54 -17.45 -24.61
C LYS A 214 0.73 -16.93 -26.03
N ARG A 215 0.42 -15.65 -26.27
CA ARG A 215 0.61 -15.02 -27.62
C ARG A 215 2.07 -15.05 -28.07
N LEU A 216 3.01 -14.80 -27.15
CA LEU A 216 4.45 -14.81 -27.45
C LEU A 216 5.01 -16.23 -27.69
N ARG A 217 4.30 -17.29 -27.30
CA ARG A 217 4.70 -18.69 -27.47
C ARG A 217 4.08 -19.38 -28.67
N SER A 218 3.05 -18.81 -29.30
CA SER A 218 2.51 -19.35 -30.55
C SER A 218 3.45 -18.93 -31.67
N PRO A 219 4.28 -19.83 -32.25
CA PRO A 219 5.04 -19.50 -33.45
C PRO A 219 4.03 -19.16 -34.53
N LEU A 220 4.29 -18.08 -35.26
CA LEU A 220 3.57 -17.73 -36.46
C LEU A 220 3.55 -18.99 -37.34
N ARG A 221 2.39 -19.66 -37.43
CA ARG A 221 2.12 -20.65 -38.47
C ARG A 221 1.97 -19.86 -39.75
N THR A 222 3.07 -19.59 -40.42
CA THR A 222 3.10 -19.26 -41.85
C THR A 222 3.10 -20.53 -42.65
#